data_3f753bdf7b58273b475510832adcc9c2
#
_entry.id   3f753bdf7b58273b475510832adcc9c2
#
_cell.length_a   1.000
_cell.length_b   1.000
_cell.length_c   1.000
_cell.angle_alpha   90.00
_cell.angle_beta   90.00
_cell.angle_gamma   90.00
#
_symmetry.space_group_name_H-M   'P 1'
#
loop_
_entity.id
_entity.type
_entity.pdbx_description
1 polymer ?
#
loop_
_entity_poly.entity_id
_entity_poly.type
_entity_poly.pdbx_seq_one_letter_code
_entity_poly.pdbx_strand_id
1 'polypeptide(L)'
;DWETNLAGLKNTRGKCYVNSISLKEGEEEFIRKAIEIRRLGGDVIVMAFDQEGQATTLPRRKEICQRAYNLLISRGGYSPDHIIFDPNILTVGTGISEHDTYAIDFIETVRWIKENLPGAKTSGGVSNLSFAFRGNNKVREAMHSVFLYHAIQGGLDMAIVNPSMLQLYSQIEPELLRCVEDVILNSDPQATER
;
A
#
# COMPACT_ATOMS: atom_id res chain seq x y z
N ASP A 1 -0.01 -17.31 8.08
CA ASP A 1 -0.87 -18.46 8.29
C ASP A 1 -2.27 -18.02 8.72
N TRP A 2 -3.32 -18.56 8.05
CA TRP A 2 -4.71 -18.16 8.27
C TRP A 2 -5.19 -18.53 9.68
N GLU A 3 -4.90 -19.73 10.14
CA GLU A 3 -5.30 -20.20 11.47
C GLU A 3 -4.70 -19.35 12.61
N THR A 4 -3.47 -18.88 12.42
CA THR A 4 -2.82 -17.97 13.37
C THR A 4 -3.53 -16.61 13.41
N ASN A 5 -3.92 -16.07 12.25
CA ASN A 5 -4.70 -14.83 12.18
C ASN A 5 -6.04 -14.96 12.93
N LEU A 6 -6.75 -16.06 12.71
CA LEU A 6 -8.02 -16.33 13.42
C LEU A 6 -7.82 -16.48 14.92
N ALA A 7 -6.80 -17.22 15.35
CA ALA A 7 -6.47 -17.35 16.77
C ALA A 7 -6.16 -15.98 17.40
N GLY A 8 -5.40 -15.13 16.69
CA GLY A 8 -5.13 -13.77 17.11
C GLY A 8 -6.40 -12.94 17.27
N LEU A 9 -7.26 -12.92 16.25
CA LEU A 9 -8.54 -12.19 16.28
C LEU A 9 -9.44 -12.61 17.45
N LYS A 10 -9.55 -13.91 17.72
CA LYS A 10 -10.37 -14.45 18.83
C LYS A 10 -9.87 -14.03 20.22
N ASN A 11 -8.59 -13.71 20.34
CA ASN A 11 -7.95 -13.38 21.61
C ASN A 11 -7.61 -11.87 21.76
N THR A 12 -7.87 -11.05 20.75
CA THR A 12 -7.62 -9.62 20.82
C THR A 12 -8.87 -8.87 21.28
N ARG A 13 -8.69 -7.87 22.13
CA ARG A 13 -9.75 -6.94 22.56
C ARG A 13 -9.66 -5.66 21.75
N GLY A 14 -10.82 -5.15 21.30
CA GLY A 14 -10.92 -3.93 20.51
C GLY A 14 -10.82 -4.18 19.01
N LYS A 15 -10.65 -3.09 18.26
CA LYS A 15 -10.64 -3.12 16.79
C LYS A 15 -9.31 -3.65 16.26
N CYS A 16 -9.36 -4.67 15.41
CA CYS A 16 -8.19 -5.25 14.74
C CYS A 16 -8.20 -4.96 13.26
N TYR A 17 -7.02 -4.84 12.69
CA TYR A 17 -6.77 -4.76 11.25
C TYR A 17 -6.07 -6.05 10.81
N VAL A 18 -6.74 -6.82 9.94
CA VAL A 18 -6.14 -8.07 9.43
C VAL A 18 -5.35 -7.77 8.16
N ASN A 19 -4.05 -7.92 8.26
CA ASN A 19 -3.13 -7.73 7.15
C ASN A 19 -2.61 -9.10 6.68
N SER A 20 -3.05 -9.64 5.58
CA SER A 20 -4.00 -9.14 4.61
C SER A 20 -4.76 -10.29 3.96
N ILE A 21 -5.78 -9.97 3.18
CA ILE A 21 -6.40 -10.90 2.22
C ILE A 21 -6.24 -10.36 0.80
N SER A 22 -6.43 -11.23 -0.19
CA SER A 22 -6.34 -10.85 -1.61
C SER A 22 -7.15 -11.81 -2.48
N LEU A 23 -7.33 -11.48 -3.75
CA LEU A 23 -7.98 -12.33 -4.75
C LEU A 23 -7.07 -13.45 -5.30
N LYS A 24 -5.87 -13.63 -4.75
CA LYS A 24 -4.89 -14.63 -5.21
C LYS A 24 -5.44 -16.04 -5.25
N GLU A 25 -6.23 -16.42 -4.27
CA GLU A 25 -6.82 -17.76 -4.14
C GLU A 25 -8.24 -17.83 -4.76
N GLY A 26 -8.65 -16.78 -5.48
CA GLY A 26 -9.98 -16.66 -6.08
C GLY A 26 -11.02 -15.98 -5.21
N GLU A 27 -12.17 -15.66 -5.81
CA GLU A 27 -13.22 -14.86 -5.17
C GLU A 27 -13.90 -15.57 -4.00
N GLU A 28 -14.12 -16.88 -4.11
CA GLU A 28 -14.82 -17.65 -3.06
C GLU A 28 -14.00 -17.68 -1.77
N GLU A 29 -12.70 -17.94 -1.88
CA GLU A 29 -11.81 -17.96 -0.71
C GLU A 29 -11.62 -16.55 -0.13
N PHE A 30 -11.52 -15.54 -0.98
CA PHE A 30 -11.45 -14.13 -0.59
C PHE A 30 -12.67 -13.73 0.25
N ILE A 31 -13.89 -14.05 -0.22
CA ILE A 31 -15.13 -13.74 0.47
C ILE A 31 -15.27 -14.56 1.75
N ARG A 32 -14.90 -15.83 1.74
CA ARG A 32 -14.91 -16.69 2.94
C ARG A 32 -14.07 -16.07 4.06
N LYS A 33 -12.82 -15.70 3.75
CA LYS A 33 -11.90 -15.05 4.70
C LYS A 33 -12.45 -13.71 5.18
N ALA A 34 -12.97 -12.89 4.28
CA ALA A 34 -13.55 -11.59 4.62
C ALA A 34 -14.74 -11.72 5.60
N ILE A 35 -15.67 -12.64 5.35
CA ILE A 35 -16.82 -12.88 6.24
C ILE A 35 -16.35 -13.34 7.63
N GLU A 36 -15.33 -14.19 7.69
CA GLU A 36 -14.79 -14.69 8.95
C GLU A 36 -14.14 -13.59 9.78
N ILE A 37 -13.33 -12.72 9.15
CA ILE A 37 -12.75 -11.53 9.78
C ILE A 37 -13.84 -10.61 10.32
N ARG A 38 -14.85 -10.31 9.49
CA ARG A 38 -15.97 -9.43 9.86
C ARG A 38 -16.75 -9.97 11.06
N ARG A 39 -17.03 -11.29 11.08
CA ARG A 39 -17.73 -11.95 12.22
C ARG A 39 -16.96 -11.80 13.54
N LEU A 40 -15.64 -11.69 13.47
CA LEU A 40 -14.78 -11.48 14.63
C LEU A 40 -14.52 -10.00 14.94
N GLY A 41 -15.18 -9.08 14.22
CA GLY A 41 -15.09 -7.61 14.45
C GLY A 41 -13.84 -6.97 13.88
N GLY A 42 -13.13 -7.63 12.96
CA GLY A 42 -11.93 -7.07 12.33
C GLY A 42 -12.23 -6.24 11.07
N ASP A 43 -11.42 -5.21 10.85
CA ASP A 43 -11.29 -4.55 9.57
C ASP A 43 -10.30 -5.33 8.68
N VAL A 44 -10.41 -5.18 7.38
CA VAL A 44 -9.62 -5.95 6.43
C VAL A 44 -8.70 -5.07 5.61
N ILE A 45 -7.41 -5.44 5.55
CA ILE A 45 -6.48 -4.90 4.56
C ILE A 45 -6.49 -5.81 3.35
N VAL A 46 -6.77 -5.25 2.18
CA VAL A 46 -6.88 -5.93 0.89
C VAL A 46 -5.71 -5.55 0.02
N MET A 47 -4.84 -6.51 -0.26
CA MET A 47 -3.73 -6.30 -1.20
C MET A 47 -4.22 -6.36 -2.65
N ALA A 48 -3.69 -5.48 -3.49
CA ALA A 48 -3.91 -5.51 -4.94
C ALA A 48 -3.14 -6.68 -5.60
N PHE A 49 -3.67 -7.87 -5.39
CA PHE A 49 -3.09 -9.15 -5.81
C PHE A 49 -4.21 -10.10 -6.21
N ASP A 50 -4.12 -10.73 -7.37
CA ASP A 50 -5.07 -11.73 -7.80
C ASP A 50 -4.38 -13.00 -8.33
N GLN A 51 -5.09 -13.84 -9.05
CA GLN A 51 -4.59 -15.12 -9.59
C GLN A 51 -3.47 -14.94 -10.64
N GLU A 52 -3.42 -13.78 -11.30
CA GLU A 52 -2.35 -13.43 -12.25
C GLU A 52 -1.10 -12.89 -11.55
N GLY A 53 -1.18 -12.58 -10.26
CA GLY A 53 -0.08 -12.10 -9.46
C GLY A 53 -0.32 -10.72 -8.83
N GLN A 54 0.78 -10.14 -8.35
CA GLN A 54 0.79 -8.81 -7.76
C GLN A 54 0.60 -7.73 -8.83
N ALA A 55 -0.32 -6.79 -8.59
CA ALA A 55 -0.50 -5.65 -9.48
C ALA A 55 0.71 -4.71 -9.40
N THR A 56 1.40 -4.53 -10.50
CA THR A 56 2.55 -3.62 -10.63
C THR A 56 2.18 -2.33 -11.34
N THR A 57 1.18 -2.35 -12.23
CA THR A 57 0.75 -1.20 -13.04
C THR A 57 -0.49 -0.52 -12.47
N LEU A 58 -0.63 0.79 -12.73
CA LEU A 58 -1.77 1.59 -12.32
C LEU A 58 -3.12 1.00 -12.76
N PRO A 59 -3.32 0.56 -14.03
CA PRO A 59 -4.58 -0.05 -14.46
C PRO A 59 -4.93 -1.32 -13.68
N ARG A 60 -3.96 -2.20 -13.46
CA ARG A 60 -4.18 -3.46 -12.73
C ARG A 60 -4.52 -3.22 -11.26
N ARG A 61 -3.85 -2.26 -10.62
CA ARG A 61 -4.17 -1.85 -9.25
C ARG A 61 -5.62 -1.38 -9.13
N LYS A 62 -6.06 -0.51 -10.05
CA LYS A 62 -7.44 -0.01 -10.09
C LYS A 62 -8.45 -1.12 -10.30
N GLU A 63 -8.21 -2.00 -11.25
CA GLU A 63 -9.08 -3.14 -11.57
C GLU A 63 -9.28 -4.06 -10.37
N ILE A 64 -8.19 -4.50 -9.73
CA ILE A 64 -8.25 -5.41 -8.58
C ILE A 64 -8.92 -4.74 -7.38
N CYS A 65 -8.60 -3.47 -7.09
CA CYS A 65 -9.24 -2.75 -5.99
C CYS A 65 -10.74 -2.57 -6.22
N GLN A 66 -11.16 -2.20 -7.43
CA GLN A 66 -12.58 -2.08 -7.78
C GLN A 66 -13.32 -3.41 -7.64
N ARG A 67 -12.73 -4.50 -8.17
CA ARG A 67 -13.31 -5.85 -8.09
C ARG A 67 -13.45 -6.31 -6.64
N ALA A 68 -12.39 -6.15 -5.84
CA ALA A 68 -12.41 -6.52 -4.44
C ALA A 68 -13.43 -5.68 -3.63
N TYR A 69 -13.51 -4.36 -3.90
CA TYR A 69 -14.52 -3.49 -3.28
C TYR A 69 -15.93 -3.97 -3.55
N ASN A 70 -16.27 -4.22 -4.82
CA ASN A 70 -17.61 -4.68 -5.20
C ASN A 70 -17.97 -6.01 -4.54
N LEU A 71 -17.03 -6.95 -4.47
CA LEU A 71 -17.22 -8.25 -3.81
C LEU A 71 -17.45 -8.10 -2.30
N LEU A 72 -16.65 -7.26 -1.63
CA LEU A 72 -16.78 -7.05 -0.18
C LEU A 72 -18.11 -6.40 0.19
N ILE A 73 -18.57 -5.43 -0.59
CA ILE A 73 -19.87 -4.78 -0.37
C ILE A 73 -21.03 -5.73 -0.67
N SER A 74 -21.03 -6.35 -1.86
CA SER A 74 -22.18 -7.13 -2.33
C SER A 74 -22.29 -8.51 -1.69
N ARG A 75 -21.17 -9.18 -1.40
CA ARG A 75 -21.14 -10.56 -0.90
C ARG A 75 -20.52 -10.69 0.49
N GLY A 76 -19.53 -9.85 0.82
CA GLY A 76 -18.85 -9.86 2.12
C GLY A 76 -19.65 -9.20 3.24
N GLY A 77 -20.61 -8.32 2.88
CA GLY A 77 -21.41 -7.55 3.84
C GLY A 77 -20.59 -6.50 4.62
N TYR A 78 -19.52 -6.00 4.03
CA TYR A 78 -18.72 -4.92 4.61
C TYR A 78 -19.36 -3.57 4.43
N SER A 79 -19.25 -2.70 5.44
CA SER A 79 -19.35 -1.26 5.24
C SER A 79 -18.02 -0.73 4.68
N PRO A 80 -18.04 0.22 3.75
CA PRO A 80 -16.81 0.71 3.09
C PRO A 80 -15.72 1.18 4.04
N ASP A 81 -16.08 1.77 5.18
CA ASP A 81 -15.16 2.30 6.20
C ASP A 81 -14.34 1.23 6.94
N HIS A 82 -14.70 -0.05 6.76
CA HIS A 82 -13.98 -1.22 7.27
C HIS A 82 -13.07 -1.89 6.24
N ILE A 83 -12.99 -1.32 5.03
CA ILE A 83 -12.14 -1.82 3.93
C ILE A 83 -10.93 -0.91 3.79
N ILE A 84 -9.73 -1.49 3.85
CA ILE A 84 -8.47 -0.78 3.65
C ILE A 84 -7.75 -1.42 2.47
N PHE A 85 -7.45 -0.65 1.43
CA PHE A 85 -6.68 -1.15 0.29
C PHE A 85 -5.18 -0.90 0.48
N ASP A 86 -4.38 -1.94 0.22
CA ASP A 86 -2.95 -1.84 0.01
C ASP A 86 -2.65 -2.09 -1.47
N PRO A 87 -2.47 -1.02 -2.28
CA PRO A 87 -2.20 -1.17 -3.71
C PRO A 87 -0.75 -1.54 -4.03
N ASN A 88 -0.01 -2.05 -3.08
CA ASN A 88 1.38 -2.52 -3.13
C ASN A 88 2.41 -1.40 -3.37
N ILE A 89 3.15 -1.06 -2.33
CA ILE A 89 4.37 -0.26 -2.46
C ILE A 89 5.48 -1.18 -2.96
N LEU A 90 6.03 -0.85 -4.12
CA LEU A 90 7.10 -1.58 -4.78
C LEU A 90 8.39 -0.77 -4.78
N THR A 91 9.52 -1.47 -4.96
CA THR A 91 10.86 -0.86 -4.91
C THR A 91 11.10 0.01 -6.14
N VAL A 92 11.59 1.23 -5.91
CA VAL A 92 12.06 2.16 -6.95
C VAL A 92 13.57 2.36 -6.87
N GLY A 93 14.16 3.04 -7.85
CA GLY A 93 15.60 3.30 -7.88
C GLY A 93 16.43 2.03 -8.09
N THR A 94 15.92 1.09 -8.86
CA THR A 94 16.55 -0.21 -9.12
C THR A 94 17.42 -0.22 -10.37
N GLY A 95 17.39 0.84 -11.18
CA GLY A 95 18.00 0.88 -12.51
C GLY A 95 17.22 0.11 -13.59
N ILE A 96 16.04 -0.40 -13.27
CA ILE A 96 15.12 -1.07 -14.20
C ILE A 96 14.01 -0.09 -14.55
N SER A 97 13.91 0.33 -15.80
CA SER A 97 12.96 1.38 -16.24
C SER A 97 11.49 1.05 -15.97
N GLU A 98 11.11 -0.22 -15.98
CA GLU A 98 9.76 -0.67 -15.62
C GLU A 98 9.39 -0.30 -14.17
N HIS A 99 10.38 -0.15 -13.27
CA HIS A 99 10.17 0.16 -11.87
C HIS A 99 10.08 1.67 -11.57
N ASP A 100 10.41 2.52 -12.54
CA ASP A 100 10.52 3.97 -12.31
C ASP A 100 9.17 4.62 -11.95
N THR A 101 8.07 4.06 -12.42
CA THR A 101 6.72 4.58 -12.15
C THR A 101 6.08 4.02 -10.87
N TYR A 102 6.66 3.02 -10.21
CA TYR A 102 5.98 2.28 -9.13
C TYR A 102 5.51 3.14 -7.96
N ALA A 103 6.28 4.16 -7.57
CA ALA A 103 5.93 5.05 -6.48
C ALA A 103 4.80 6.01 -6.88
N ILE A 104 4.91 6.67 -8.04
CA ILE A 104 3.88 7.57 -8.52
C ILE A 104 2.59 6.81 -8.84
N ASP A 105 2.66 5.61 -9.40
CA ASP A 105 1.50 4.75 -9.67
C ASP A 105 0.78 4.34 -8.38
N PHE A 106 1.52 4.14 -7.27
CA PHE A 106 0.91 3.92 -5.97
C PHE A 106 0.12 5.15 -5.52
N ILE A 107 0.73 6.33 -5.57
CA ILE A 107 0.10 7.61 -5.16
C ILE A 107 -1.15 7.87 -6.01
N GLU A 108 -1.08 7.67 -7.32
CA GLU A 108 -2.23 7.82 -8.23
C GLU A 108 -3.31 6.78 -7.98
N THR A 109 -2.94 5.55 -7.59
CA THR A 109 -3.92 4.53 -7.18
C THR A 109 -4.63 4.94 -5.89
N VAL A 110 -3.90 5.44 -4.90
CA VAL A 110 -4.48 5.96 -3.65
C VAL A 110 -5.49 7.06 -3.95
N ARG A 111 -5.12 8.05 -4.76
CA ARG A 111 -6.01 9.15 -5.17
C ARG A 111 -7.27 8.62 -5.86
N TRP A 112 -7.10 7.70 -6.80
CA TRP A 112 -8.21 7.07 -7.50
C TRP A 112 -9.14 6.30 -6.55
N ILE A 113 -8.61 5.56 -5.56
CA ILE A 113 -9.42 4.85 -4.56
C ILE A 113 -10.29 5.85 -3.79
N LYS A 114 -9.72 6.97 -3.33
CA LYS A 114 -10.48 8.00 -2.59
C LYS A 114 -11.61 8.61 -3.41
N GLU A 115 -11.43 8.73 -4.72
CA GLU A 115 -12.42 9.30 -5.64
C GLU A 115 -13.50 8.30 -6.09
N ASN A 116 -13.13 7.02 -6.25
CA ASN A 116 -13.99 6.02 -6.92
C ASN A 116 -14.53 4.93 -5.99
N LEU A 117 -13.91 4.69 -4.84
CA LEU A 117 -14.33 3.69 -3.85
C LEU A 117 -14.74 4.38 -2.54
N PRO A 118 -15.92 5.01 -2.51
CA PRO A 118 -16.30 5.90 -1.42
C PRO A 118 -16.32 5.17 -0.08
N GLY A 119 -15.69 5.80 0.94
CA GLY A 119 -15.56 5.28 2.29
C GLY A 119 -14.39 4.33 2.52
N ALA A 120 -13.81 3.74 1.48
CA ALA A 120 -12.63 2.89 1.60
C ALA A 120 -11.41 3.71 2.05
N LYS A 121 -10.54 3.04 2.81
CA LYS A 121 -9.26 3.57 3.29
C LYS A 121 -8.11 2.96 2.51
N THR A 122 -6.93 3.54 2.68
CA THR A 122 -5.71 3.11 2.01
C THR A 122 -4.57 2.90 3.00
N SER A 123 -3.69 1.94 2.71
CA SER A 123 -2.52 1.63 3.52
C SER A 123 -1.36 1.19 2.62
N GLY A 124 -0.15 1.11 3.19
CA GLY A 124 0.99 0.52 2.50
C GLY A 124 2.20 0.29 3.39
N GLY A 125 3.01 -0.70 3.05
CA GLY A 125 4.27 -1.03 3.72
C GLY A 125 5.43 -0.23 3.14
N VAL A 126 5.79 0.89 3.77
CA VAL A 126 6.70 1.91 3.22
C VAL A 126 8.13 1.41 3.02
N SER A 127 8.61 0.49 3.85
CA SER A 127 9.99 -0.02 3.77
C SER A 127 10.32 -0.70 2.44
N ASN A 128 9.31 -1.21 1.73
CA ASN A 128 9.48 -1.86 0.43
C ASN A 128 10.03 -0.89 -0.63
N LEU A 129 9.65 0.39 -0.56
CA LEU A 129 10.04 1.43 -1.52
C LEU A 129 11.54 1.47 -1.76
N SER A 130 12.32 1.36 -0.69
CA SER A 130 13.75 1.65 -0.67
C SER A 130 14.65 0.41 -0.62
N PHE A 131 14.17 -0.76 -1.02
CA PHE A 131 14.98 -1.98 -0.96
C PHE A 131 16.24 -1.94 -1.83
N ALA A 132 16.24 -1.18 -2.92
CA ALA A 132 17.42 -0.98 -3.75
C ALA A 132 18.58 -0.28 -2.99
N PHE A 133 18.24 0.47 -1.93
CA PHE A 133 19.20 1.25 -1.12
C PHE A 133 19.51 0.60 0.23
N ARG A 134 19.37 -0.72 0.37
CA ARG A 134 19.75 -1.43 1.60
C ARG A 134 21.21 -1.16 1.93
N GLY A 135 21.47 -0.81 3.21
CA GLY A 135 22.78 -0.41 3.70
C GLY A 135 23.01 1.11 3.73
N ASN A 136 22.21 1.91 3.00
CA ASN A 136 22.27 3.37 3.04
C ASN A 136 21.05 3.95 3.77
N ASN A 137 21.10 3.94 5.10
CA ASN A 137 19.97 4.38 5.92
C ASN A 137 19.60 5.85 5.68
N LYS A 138 20.56 6.74 5.45
CA LYS A 138 20.31 8.16 5.21
C LYS A 138 19.40 8.37 3.98
N VAL A 139 19.69 7.69 2.88
CA VAL A 139 18.86 7.72 1.67
C VAL A 139 17.50 7.09 1.91
N ARG A 140 17.46 5.94 2.57
CA ARG A 140 16.20 5.24 2.86
C ARG A 140 15.24 6.05 3.73
N GLU A 141 15.75 6.71 4.77
CA GLU A 141 14.97 7.60 5.64
C GLU A 141 14.38 8.77 4.85
N ALA A 142 15.17 9.39 3.97
CA ALA A 142 14.70 10.45 3.08
C ALA A 142 13.61 9.92 2.13
N MET A 143 13.83 8.76 1.49
CA MET A 143 12.85 8.14 0.58
C MET A 143 11.52 7.86 1.29
N HIS A 144 11.54 7.28 2.51
CA HIS A 144 10.32 7.01 3.26
C HIS A 144 9.56 8.29 3.59
N SER A 145 10.27 9.33 4.03
CA SER A 145 9.68 10.60 4.45
C SER A 145 9.11 11.38 3.27
N VAL A 146 9.83 11.45 2.15
CA VAL A 146 9.38 12.12 0.92
C VAL A 146 8.19 11.38 0.31
N PHE A 147 8.25 10.05 0.24
CA PHE A 147 7.14 9.25 -0.25
C PHE A 147 5.88 9.47 0.58
N LEU A 148 5.98 9.39 1.90
CA LEU A 148 4.84 9.61 2.80
C LEU A 148 4.26 11.01 2.65
N TYR A 149 5.11 12.04 2.50
CA TYR A 149 4.65 13.41 2.29
C TYR A 149 3.71 13.50 1.07
N HIS A 150 4.12 12.96 -0.07
CA HIS A 150 3.32 12.97 -1.30
C HIS A 150 2.12 12.01 -1.24
N ALA A 151 2.29 10.83 -0.66
CA ALA A 151 1.22 9.84 -0.56
C ALA A 151 0.08 10.31 0.37
N ILE A 152 0.39 10.98 1.48
CA ILE A 152 -0.60 11.56 2.37
C ILE A 152 -1.39 12.66 1.66
N GLN A 153 -0.73 13.51 0.87
CA GLN A 153 -1.43 14.49 0.04
C GLN A 153 -2.31 13.85 -1.04
N GLY A 154 -1.92 12.65 -1.52
CA GLY A 154 -2.74 11.82 -2.40
C GLY A 154 -3.93 11.16 -1.73
N GLY A 155 -4.01 11.17 -0.39
CA GLY A 155 -5.10 10.59 0.38
C GLY A 155 -4.77 9.28 1.12
N LEU A 156 -3.49 8.95 1.31
CA LEU A 156 -3.07 7.79 2.10
C LEU A 156 -3.53 7.95 3.55
N ASP A 157 -4.31 6.99 4.06
CA ASP A 157 -4.89 7.05 5.41
C ASP A 157 -3.97 6.42 6.47
N MET A 158 -3.25 5.36 6.12
CA MET A 158 -2.45 4.55 7.04
C MET A 158 -1.15 4.13 6.38
N ALA A 159 -0.11 3.86 7.19
CA ALA A 159 1.14 3.31 6.70
C ALA A 159 1.79 2.38 7.73
N ILE A 160 2.43 1.32 7.25
CA ILE A 160 3.28 0.47 8.08
C ILE A 160 4.72 0.97 7.89
N VAL A 161 5.29 1.51 8.96
CA VAL A 161 6.60 2.16 8.95
C VAL A 161 7.46 1.72 10.12
N ASN A 162 8.78 1.85 9.98
CA ASN A 162 9.67 1.90 11.13
C ASN A 162 9.82 3.37 11.55
N PRO A 163 9.31 3.81 12.72
CA PRO A 163 9.35 5.21 13.13
C PRO A 163 10.75 5.78 13.23
N SER A 164 11.75 4.94 13.55
CA SER A 164 13.16 5.37 13.63
C SER A 164 13.80 5.61 12.26
N MET A 165 13.11 5.29 11.17
CA MET A 165 13.54 5.47 9.78
C MET A 165 12.75 6.60 9.09
N LEU A 166 12.27 7.56 9.85
CA LEU A 166 11.56 8.74 9.35
C LEU A 166 12.23 10.01 9.87
N GLN A 167 12.22 11.04 9.04
CA GLN A 167 12.65 12.39 9.38
C GLN A 167 11.62 13.40 8.89
N LEU A 168 11.67 14.62 9.40
CA LEU A 168 10.80 15.68 8.91
C LEU A 168 11.19 16.06 7.47
N TYR A 169 10.22 16.12 6.57
CA TYR A 169 10.41 16.48 5.17
C TYR A 169 11.20 17.79 5.01
N SER A 170 10.89 18.81 5.83
CA SER A 170 11.56 20.11 5.82
C SER A 170 12.99 20.11 6.36
N GLN A 171 13.45 19.03 6.96
CA GLN A 171 14.80 18.87 7.51
C GLN A 171 15.70 17.98 6.65
N ILE A 172 15.15 17.44 5.55
CA ILE A 172 15.97 16.69 4.57
C ILE A 172 16.91 17.68 3.89
N GLU A 173 18.16 17.27 3.73
CA GLU A 173 19.18 18.06 3.04
C GLU A 173 18.68 18.37 1.61
N PRO A 174 18.75 19.65 1.11
CA PRO A 174 18.08 20.07 -0.11
C PRO A 174 18.48 19.30 -1.38
N GLU A 175 19.75 18.91 -1.52
CA GLU A 175 20.22 18.15 -2.67
C GLU A 175 19.66 16.71 -2.63
N LEU A 176 19.72 16.06 -1.46
CA LEU A 176 19.12 14.74 -1.26
C LEU A 176 17.61 14.76 -1.46
N LEU A 177 16.92 15.78 -0.96
CA LEU A 177 15.48 15.95 -1.14
C LEU A 177 15.14 15.97 -2.64
N ARG A 178 15.83 16.79 -3.43
CA ARG A 178 15.60 16.90 -4.87
C ARG A 178 15.82 15.55 -5.58
N CYS A 179 16.96 14.89 -5.33
CA CYS A 179 17.24 13.58 -5.95
C CYS A 179 16.19 12.54 -5.61
N VAL A 180 15.75 12.49 -4.35
CA VAL A 180 14.72 11.54 -3.88
C VAL A 180 13.35 11.87 -4.48
N GLU A 181 12.97 13.15 -4.58
CA GLU A 181 11.72 13.54 -5.25
C GLU A 181 11.73 13.17 -6.72
N ASP A 182 12.85 13.42 -7.43
CA ASP A 182 12.98 13.06 -8.84
C ASP A 182 12.76 11.55 -9.07
N VAL A 183 13.25 10.69 -8.16
CA VAL A 183 13.01 9.24 -8.22
C VAL A 183 11.55 8.88 -7.90
N ILE A 184 10.99 9.44 -6.83
CA ILE A 184 9.63 9.07 -6.35
C ILE A 184 8.55 9.55 -7.32
N LEU A 185 8.70 10.76 -7.85
CA LEU A 185 7.74 11.37 -8.77
C LEU A 185 8.03 11.04 -10.24
N ASN A 186 9.13 10.31 -10.50
CA ASN A 186 9.61 9.99 -11.85
C ASN A 186 9.71 11.24 -12.74
N SER A 187 10.27 12.34 -12.19
CA SER A 187 10.36 13.62 -12.87
C SER A 187 11.61 13.75 -13.74
N ASP A 188 12.62 12.92 -13.53
CA ASP A 188 13.85 12.85 -14.30
C ASP A 188 14.21 11.41 -14.65
N PRO A 189 14.33 11.04 -15.95
CA PRO A 189 14.70 9.69 -16.37
C PRO A 189 16.04 9.19 -15.85
N GLN A 190 16.93 10.09 -15.43
CA GLN A 190 18.26 9.78 -14.91
C GLN A 190 18.35 9.89 -13.38
N ALA A 191 17.21 10.06 -12.70
CA ALA A 191 17.17 10.28 -11.25
C ALA A 191 17.87 9.18 -10.44
N THR A 192 17.76 7.92 -10.88
CA THR A 192 18.36 6.76 -10.19
C THR A 192 19.88 6.75 -10.22
N GLU A 193 20.51 7.39 -11.19
CA GLU A 193 21.97 7.38 -11.37
C GLU A 193 22.68 8.52 -10.61
N ARG A 194 21.95 9.46 -10.06
CA ARG A 194 22.42 10.63 -9.28
C ARG A 194 22.31 10.39 -7.79
#